data_46a6f324f26d41e7b6603cbde7a5d71e
#
_entry.id   46a6f324f26d41e7b6603cbde7a5d71e
#
_cell.length_a   1.000
_cell.length_b   1.000
_cell.length_c   1.000
_cell.angle_alpha   90.00
_cell.angle_beta   90.00
_cell.angle_gamma   90.00
#
_symmetry.space_group_name_H-M   'P 1'
#
loop_
_entity.id
_entity.type
_entity.pdbx_description
1 polymer ?
#
loop_
_entity_poly.entity_id
_entity_poly.type
_entity_poly.pdbx_seq_one_letter_code
_entity_poly.pdbx_strand_id
1 'polypeptide(L)'
;VSGVFVPAVIAIAFVTIVIWLIAGQSVGFALARGISVLVISCPCALGLATPVAIMVGNGVGAKNGIMFKTAISLEQTGKMQIAALDKTGTITAGERVVTDVIPDSGISTHKLVSIAKMLEARSEHPLAKAIVNYDMKQMENDNNTVDYDSILTITESKAVAGNGLSGQAVCNADIPKENVKASDRLELYGGNARYVNQIIDIPSDMIKISEQLSDDGKTPMFFASDKEFLGIIAVADTIKEDSQEAIKQLKDMGLYVVMITGDNEKSANAIGKIAGVDEVVAGVLPDGKEKEIRRLKKYGRVIMVGDGINDAPALTTADIGIAIGAGTDVAIDAADVVLMKSRLSDVAAAIRLSHRTIRNIHENLFWAFIYNVIGIPLAAGAWIHILGWQMN
;
A
#
# COMPACT_ATOMS: atom_id res chain seq x y z
N VAL A 1 17.49 -10.66 30.78
CA VAL A 1 18.66 -9.83 31.21
C VAL A 1 18.72 -9.77 32.74
N SER A 2 17.66 -9.40 33.46
CA SER A 2 17.68 -9.27 34.91
C SER A 2 18.03 -10.58 35.67
N GLY A 3 17.61 -11.73 35.17
CA GLY A 3 17.87 -13.04 35.78
C GLY A 3 19.34 -13.46 35.83
N VAL A 4 20.21 -12.87 35.01
CA VAL A 4 21.66 -13.11 35.01
C VAL A 4 22.41 -11.93 35.62
N PHE A 5 21.97 -10.72 35.32
CA PHE A 5 22.65 -9.49 35.74
C PHE A 5 22.62 -9.31 37.26
N VAL A 6 21.47 -9.48 37.91
CA VAL A 6 21.35 -9.26 39.36
C VAL A 6 22.18 -10.25 40.17
N PRO A 7 22.16 -11.58 39.94
CA PRO A 7 23.09 -12.50 40.60
C PRO A 7 24.56 -12.19 40.39
N ALA A 8 24.93 -11.78 39.17
CA ALA A 8 26.32 -11.41 38.86
C ALA A 8 26.77 -10.18 39.67
N VAL A 9 25.96 -9.14 39.79
CA VAL A 9 26.23 -7.95 40.56
C VAL A 9 26.34 -8.26 42.05
N ILE A 10 25.47 -9.09 42.59
CA ILE A 10 25.56 -9.54 44.02
C ILE A 10 26.86 -10.29 44.25
N ALA A 11 27.26 -11.17 43.32
CA ALA A 11 28.51 -11.90 43.44
C ALA A 11 29.73 -10.94 43.42
N ILE A 12 29.75 -9.94 42.52
CA ILE A 12 30.79 -8.92 42.44
C ILE A 12 30.86 -8.10 43.73
N ALA A 13 29.71 -7.68 44.26
CA ALA A 13 29.67 -6.94 45.51
C ALA A 13 30.23 -7.76 46.67
N PHE A 14 29.87 -9.04 46.80
CA PHE A 14 30.39 -9.95 47.79
C PHE A 14 31.89 -10.15 47.66
N VAL A 15 32.37 -10.40 46.44
CA VAL A 15 33.83 -10.53 46.18
C VAL A 15 34.57 -9.24 46.53
N THR A 16 34.01 -8.07 46.21
CA THR A 16 34.56 -6.78 46.57
C THR A 16 34.73 -6.64 48.08
N ILE A 17 33.72 -7.01 48.88
CA ILE A 17 33.81 -6.96 50.33
C ILE A 17 34.92 -7.87 50.83
N VAL A 18 35.00 -9.11 50.35
CA VAL A 18 36.00 -10.09 50.75
C VAL A 18 37.40 -9.61 50.42
N ILE A 19 37.63 -9.08 49.25
CA ILE A 19 38.96 -8.53 48.81
C ILE A 19 39.41 -7.41 49.76
N TRP A 20 38.55 -6.45 50.10
CA TRP A 20 38.93 -5.33 50.98
C TRP A 20 39.16 -5.77 52.41
N LEU A 21 38.44 -6.78 52.90
CA LEU A 21 38.73 -7.37 54.25
C LEU A 21 40.06 -8.08 54.24
N ILE A 22 40.45 -8.84 53.20
CA ILE A 22 41.76 -9.49 53.08
C ILE A 22 42.86 -8.46 52.95
N ALA A 23 42.60 -7.33 52.29
CA ALA A 23 43.53 -6.19 52.17
C ALA A 23 43.72 -5.42 53.50
N GLY A 24 43.12 -5.85 54.61
CA GLY A 24 43.28 -5.27 55.93
C GLY A 24 42.50 -3.98 56.17
N GLN A 25 41.50 -3.67 55.34
CA GLN A 25 40.63 -2.50 55.54
C GLN A 25 39.57 -2.76 56.58
N SER A 26 39.00 -1.70 57.14
CA SER A 26 37.91 -1.82 58.14
C SER A 26 36.64 -2.45 57.52
N VAL A 27 35.87 -3.15 58.34
CA VAL A 27 34.58 -3.75 57.96
C VAL A 27 33.65 -2.68 57.36
N GLY A 28 33.64 -1.45 57.96
CA GLY A 28 32.82 -0.35 57.46
C GLY A 28 33.25 0.10 56.04
N PHE A 29 34.54 0.15 55.78
CA PHE A 29 35.07 0.49 54.44
C PHE A 29 34.71 -0.60 53.39
N ALA A 30 34.94 -1.87 53.73
CA ALA A 30 34.63 -3.01 52.85
C ALA A 30 33.12 -3.08 52.50
N LEU A 31 32.26 -2.92 53.49
CA LEU A 31 30.80 -2.85 53.29
C LEU A 31 30.40 -1.65 52.43
N ALA A 32 30.97 -0.46 52.70
CA ALA A 32 30.66 0.72 51.86
C ALA A 32 30.98 0.48 50.40
N ARG A 33 32.13 -0.17 50.07
CA ARG A 33 32.48 -0.51 48.68
C ARG A 33 31.51 -1.55 48.04
N GLY A 34 31.19 -2.59 48.78
CA GLY A 34 30.18 -3.58 48.31
C GLY A 34 28.79 -2.97 48.06
N ILE A 35 28.33 -2.12 48.97
CA ILE A 35 27.06 -1.38 48.80
C ILE A 35 27.17 -0.41 47.61
N SER A 36 28.29 0.31 47.43
CA SER A 36 28.49 1.18 46.27
C SER A 36 28.38 0.42 44.95
N VAL A 37 28.95 -0.80 44.87
CA VAL A 37 28.78 -1.68 43.70
C VAL A 37 27.30 -2.01 43.43
N LEU A 38 26.53 -2.36 44.47
CA LEU A 38 25.11 -2.64 44.34
C LEU A 38 24.28 -1.42 43.87
N VAL A 39 24.60 -0.24 44.42
CA VAL A 39 23.87 1.01 44.08
C VAL A 39 24.18 1.46 42.66
N ILE A 40 25.45 1.47 42.26
CA ILE A 40 25.83 1.93 40.91
C ILE A 40 25.37 0.97 39.81
N SER A 41 25.21 -0.31 40.15
CA SER A 41 24.76 -1.35 39.23
C SER A 41 23.23 -1.36 39.00
N CYS A 42 22.50 -0.38 39.56
CA CYS A 42 21.09 -0.30 39.34
C CYS A 42 20.76 -0.29 37.82
N PRO A 43 19.97 -1.26 37.27
CA PRO A 43 19.65 -1.30 35.86
C PRO A 43 18.48 -0.35 35.49
N CYS A 44 18.35 0.78 36.23
CA CYS A 44 17.23 1.71 36.07
C CYS A 44 17.15 2.27 34.63
N ALA A 45 18.29 2.64 34.04
CA ALA A 45 18.37 3.10 32.66
C ALA A 45 17.99 2.00 31.65
N LEU A 46 18.36 0.75 31.93
CA LEU A 46 18.04 -0.42 31.10
C LEU A 46 16.52 -0.68 31.05
N GLY A 47 15.83 -0.53 32.19
CA GLY A 47 14.39 -0.74 32.29
C GLY A 47 13.55 0.31 31.57
N LEU A 48 14.08 1.54 31.40
CA LEU A 48 13.37 2.64 30.73
C LEU A 48 13.76 2.81 29.26
N ALA A 49 14.92 2.34 28.84
CA ALA A 49 15.48 2.56 27.51
C ALA A 49 14.52 2.07 26.39
N THR A 50 14.03 0.84 26.50
CA THR A 50 13.12 0.24 25.49
C THR A 50 11.75 0.86 25.49
N PRO A 51 10.99 0.98 26.62
CA PRO A 51 9.67 1.59 26.61
C PRO A 51 9.65 3.03 26.12
N VAL A 52 10.63 3.85 26.50
CA VAL A 52 10.72 5.24 26.05
C VAL A 52 10.98 5.34 24.55
N ALA A 53 11.90 4.55 24.01
CA ALA A 53 12.18 4.53 22.58
C ALA A 53 10.95 4.10 21.76
N ILE A 54 10.21 3.09 22.22
CA ILE A 54 8.97 2.64 21.58
C ILE A 54 7.88 3.73 21.66
N MET A 55 7.72 4.37 22.81
CA MET A 55 6.72 5.44 22.98
C MET A 55 7.02 6.63 22.06
N VAL A 56 8.28 7.02 21.94
CA VAL A 56 8.70 8.07 21.01
C VAL A 56 8.50 7.65 19.57
N GLY A 57 8.88 6.40 19.21
CA GLY A 57 8.67 5.84 17.87
C GLY A 57 7.19 5.84 17.47
N ASN A 58 6.32 5.34 18.34
CA ASN A 58 4.86 5.37 18.12
C ASN A 58 4.34 6.81 18.00
N GLY A 59 4.80 7.73 18.84
CA GLY A 59 4.41 9.14 18.77
C GLY A 59 4.81 9.81 17.45
N VAL A 60 6.01 9.53 16.94
CA VAL A 60 6.47 10.03 15.64
C VAL A 60 5.66 9.38 14.52
N GLY A 61 5.40 8.08 14.59
CA GLY A 61 4.54 7.36 13.64
C GLY A 61 3.15 7.98 13.55
N ALA A 62 2.48 8.11 14.67
CA ALA A 62 1.11 8.66 14.75
C ALA A 62 1.00 10.09 14.18
N LYS A 63 1.98 10.97 14.47
CA LYS A 63 2.04 12.32 13.88
C LYS A 63 2.13 12.32 12.36
N ASN A 64 2.70 11.27 11.77
CA ASN A 64 2.85 11.12 10.33
C ASN A 64 1.75 10.26 9.69
N GLY A 65 0.77 9.78 10.49
CA GLY A 65 -0.32 8.94 10.02
C GLY A 65 0.03 7.46 9.94
N ILE A 66 1.07 7.01 10.65
CA ILE A 66 1.50 5.62 10.75
C ILE A 66 1.18 5.12 12.17
N MET A 67 0.23 4.20 12.30
CA MET A 67 -0.20 3.67 13.59
C MET A 67 0.23 2.22 13.73
N PHE A 68 1.14 1.95 14.67
CA PHE A 68 1.47 0.58 15.09
C PHE A 68 0.53 0.19 16.23
N LYS A 69 -0.19 -0.91 16.10
CA LYS A 69 -1.13 -1.36 17.13
C LYS A 69 -0.43 -1.86 18.39
N THR A 70 0.78 -2.39 18.23
CA THR A 70 1.56 -2.94 19.34
C THR A 70 3.02 -2.51 19.27
N ALA A 71 3.72 -2.57 20.40
CA ALA A 71 5.17 -2.40 20.46
C ALA A 71 5.90 -3.47 19.62
N ILE A 72 5.33 -4.69 19.56
CA ILE A 72 5.88 -5.80 18.78
C ILE A 72 5.77 -5.49 17.28
N SER A 73 4.65 -4.95 16.83
CA SER A 73 4.47 -4.55 15.42
C SER A 73 5.52 -3.51 15.01
N LEU A 74 5.77 -2.49 15.85
CA LEU A 74 6.84 -1.51 15.60
C LEU A 74 8.21 -2.18 15.51
N GLU A 75 8.53 -3.12 16.41
CA GLU A 75 9.82 -3.80 16.41
C GLU A 75 9.99 -4.75 15.22
N GLN A 76 8.96 -5.50 14.86
CA GLN A 76 9.04 -6.53 13.83
C GLN A 76 9.02 -5.95 12.41
N THR A 77 8.31 -4.84 12.16
CA THR A 77 8.19 -4.22 10.83
C THR A 77 9.54 -3.97 10.15
N GLY A 78 10.57 -3.60 10.91
CA GLY A 78 11.92 -3.40 10.38
C GLY A 78 12.73 -4.68 10.11
N LYS A 79 12.20 -5.86 10.45
CA LYS A 79 12.92 -7.14 10.27
C LYS A 79 12.41 -7.94 9.07
N MET A 80 11.55 -7.34 8.27
CA MET A 80 10.92 -7.99 7.13
C MET A 80 11.85 -8.07 5.93
N GLN A 81 11.63 -9.05 5.07
CA GLN A 81 12.48 -9.38 3.93
C GLN A 81 11.70 -9.35 2.62
N ILE A 82 10.40 -9.59 2.68
CA ILE A 82 9.50 -9.64 1.53
C ILE A 82 8.35 -8.67 1.77
N ALA A 83 8.04 -7.84 0.76
CA ALA A 83 6.88 -6.99 0.74
C ALA A 83 5.88 -7.50 -0.29
N ALA A 84 4.80 -8.12 0.16
CA ALA A 84 3.68 -8.53 -0.68
C ALA A 84 2.66 -7.38 -0.72
N LEU A 85 2.42 -6.84 -1.90
CA LEU A 85 1.56 -5.69 -2.12
C LEU A 85 0.33 -6.14 -2.90
N ASP A 86 -0.87 -5.81 -2.43
CA ASP A 86 -2.04 -5.90 -3.29
C ASP A 86 -1.93 -4.89 -4.43
N LYS A 87 -2.58 -5.16 -5.56
CA LYS A 87 -2.60 -4.22 -6.68
C LYS A 87 -3.57 -3.08 -6.43
N THR A 88 -4.87 -3.43 -6.26
CA THR A 88 -5.99 -2.48 -6.27
C THR A 88 -6.04 -1.68 -4.96
N GLY A 89 -6.14 -0.34 -5.04
CA GLY A 89 -6.16 0.51 -3.84
C GLY A 89 -4.81 0.64 -3.13
N THR A 90 -3.83 -0.24 -3.42
CA THR A 90 -2.49 -0.25 -2.81
C THR A 90 -1.42 0.30 -3.77
N ILE A 91 -1.11 -0.41 -4.86
CA ILE A 91 -0.20 0.07 -5.93
C ILE A 91 -0.93 1.03 -6.85
N THR A 92 -2.21 0.73 -7.16
CA THR A 92 -3.08 1.56 -7.98
C THR A 92 -4.05 2.36 -7.12
N ALA A 93 -4.69 3.37 -7.70
CA ALA A 93 -5.64 4.23 -6.99
C ALA A 93 -6.93 3.47 -6.58
N GLY A 94 -7.23 2.34 -7.24
CA GLY A 94 -8.48 1.60 -7.07
C GLY A 94 -9.66 2.26 -7.79
N GLU A 95 -9.44 3.41 -8.41
CA GLU A 95 -10.40 4.11 -9.21
C GLU A 95 -10.07 3.94 -10.70
N ARG A 96 -11.04 3.47 -11.46
CA ARG A 96 -10.90 3.34 -12.91
C ARG A 96 -11.11 4.68 -13.56
N VAL A 97 -10.20 5.04 -14.47
CA VAL A 97 -10.27 6.27 -15.26
C VAL A 97 -10.14 5.98 -16.74
N VAL A 98 -10.68 6.85 -17.58
CA VAL A 98 -10.46 6.81 -19.01
C VAL A 98 -9.01 7.24 -19.28
N THR A 99 -8.25 6.38 -19.95
CA THR A 99 -6.84 6.62 -20.31
C THR A 99 -6.65 6.99 -21.77
N ASP A 100 -7.47 6.44 -22.67
CA ASP A 100 -7.38 6.69 -24.09
C ASP A 100 -8.79 6.80 -24.70
N VAL A 101 -8.92 7.71 -25.65
CA VAL A 101 -10.12 7.89 -26.46
C VAL A 101 -9.68 7.87 -27.91
N ILE A 102 -10.12 6.86 -28.66
CA ILE A 102 -9.69 6.60 -30.05
C ILE A 102 -10.92 6.56 -30.93
N PRO A 103 -11.29 7.70 -31.53
CA PRO A 103 -12.42 7.76 -32.46
C PRO A 103 -12.08 7.06 -33.77
N ASP A 104 -13.09 6.53 -34.46
CA ASP A 104 -12.94 6.04 -35.83
C ASP A 104 -12.80 7.17 -36.85
N SER A 105 -12.36 6.83 -38.07
CA SER A 105 -12.16 7.78 -39.15
C SER A 105 -13.43 8.60 -39.43
N GLY A 106 -13.32 9.93 -39.29
CA GLY A 106 -14.44 10.87 -39.50
C GLY A 106 -15.32 11.12 -38.28
N ILE A 107 -15.08 10.44 -37.15
CA ILE A 107 -15.77 10.66 -35.89
C ILE A 107 -14.94 11.61 -35.01
N SER A 108 -15.57 12.65 -34.46
CA SER A 108 -14.89 13.51 -33.49
C SER A 108 -14.80 12.83 -32.12
N THR A 109 -13.72 13.11 -31.40
CA THR A 109 -13.54 12.64 -29.99
C THR A 109 -14.73 13.06 -29.13
N HIS A 110 -15.22 14.27 -29.31
CA HIS A 110 -16.38 14.81 -28.59
C HIS A 110 -17.64 13.97 -28.84
N LYS A 111 -17.93 13.59 -30.11
CA LYS A 111 -19.08 12.73 -30.48
C LYS A 111 -18.98 11.38 -29.77
N LEU A 112 -17.83 10.72 -29.84
CA LEU A 112 -17.60 9.43 -29.21
C LEU A 112 -17.83 9.50 -27.69
N VAL A 113 -17.21 10.46 -27.03
CA VAL A 113 -17.32 10.59 -25.55
C VAL A 113 -18.71 10.97 -25.11
N SER A 114 -19.38 11.92 -25.78
CA SER A 114 -20.76 12.31 -25.42
C SER A 114 -21.72 11.13 -25.57
N ILE A 115 -21.66 10.39 -26.67
CA ILE A 115 -22.51 9.20 -26.87
C ILE A 115 -22.21 8.13 -25.81
N ALA A 116 -20.94 7.86 -25.54
CA ALA A 116 -20.55 6.87 -24.54
C ALA A 116 -21.02 7.27 -23.13
N LYS A 117 -20.88 8.54 -22.72
CA LYS A 117 -21.40 9.06 -21.46
C LYS A 117 -22.91 8.91 -21.34
N MET A 118 -23.66 9.29 -22.37
CA MET A 118 -25.11 9.16 -22.37
C MET A 118 -25.55 7.71 -22.25
N LEU A 119 -24.88 6.78 -22.95
CA LEU A 119 -25.20 5.37 -22.92
C LEU A 119 -24.91 4.74 -21.54
N GLU A 120 -23.75 5.09 -20.95
CA GLU A 120 -23.28 4.55 -19.68
C GLU A 120 -23.86 5.26 -18.44
N ALA A 121 -24.55 6.40 -18.60
CA ALA A 121 -25.10 7.21 -17.50
C ALA A 121 -26.04 6.44 -16.54
N ARG A 122 -26.65 5.37 -17.02
CA ARG A 122 -27.57 4.53 -16.24
C ARG A 122 -26.94 3.23 -15.75
N SER A 123 -25.66 3.00 -16.06
CA SER A 123 -24.94 1.79 -15.68
C SER A 123 -24.26 1.98 -14.34
N GLU A 124 -24.41 1.04 -13.43
CA GLU A 124 -23.69 1.03 -12.15
C GLU A 124 -22.29 0.37 -12.25
N HIS A 125 -21.93 -0.10 -13.45
CA HIS A 125 -20.67 -0.79 -13.65
C HIS A 125 -19.47 0.17 -13.42
N PRO A 126 -18.37 -0.27 -12.76
CA PRO A 126 -17.21 0.59 -12.51
C PRO A 126 -16.59 1.21 -13.76
N LEU A 127 -16.62 0.53 -14.92
CA LEU A 127 -16.14 1.07 -16.19
C LEU A 127 -17.04 2.23 -16.69
N ALA A 128 -18.35 2.10 -16.51
CA ALA A 128 -19.32 3.14 -16.85
C ALA A 128 -19.08 4.42 -16.06
N LYS A 129 -18.86 4.29 -14.75
CA LYS A 129 -18.55 5.45 -13.89
C LYS A 129 -17.31 6.20 -14.35
N ALA A 130 -16.28 5.49 -14.78
CA ALA A 130 -15.06 6.10 -15.34
C ALA A 130 -15.37 6.96 -16.57
N ILE A 131 -16.22 6.45 -17.50
CA ILE A 131 -16.59 7.18 -18.71
C ILE A 131 -17.49 8.38 -18.39
N VAL A 132 -18.46 8.20 -17.52
CA VAL A 132 -19.36 9.30 -17.11
C VAL A 132 -18.61 10.45 -16.43
N ASN A 133 -17.63 10.11 -15.57
CA ASN A 133 -16.84 11.10 -14.84
C ASN A 133 -15.70 11.71 -15.66
N TYR A 134 -15.47 11.24 -16.87
CA TYR A 134 -14.38 11.74 -17.70
C TYR A 134 -14.59 13.23 -18.06
N ASP A 135 -13.61 14.10 -17.75
CA ASP A 135 -13.69 15.53 -18.04
C ASP A 135 -13.14 15.84 -19.44
N MET A 136 -14.02 16.24 -20.35
CA MET A 136 -13.66 16.62 -21.71
C MET A 136 -12.89 17.94 -21.83
N LYS A 137 -12.86 18.78 -20.77
CA LYS A 137 -12.15 20.07 -20.78
C LYS A 137 -10.65 19.94 -20.99
N GLN A 138 -10.08 18.77 -20.76
CA GLN A 138 -8.65 18.51 -21.02
C GLN A 138 -8.33 18.35 -22.53
N MET A 139 -9.35 18.24 -23.41
CA MET A 139 -9.18 18.03 -24.84
C MET A 139 -9.57 19.25 -25.70
N GLU A 140 -9.82 20.42 -25.10
CA GLU A 140 -10.20 21.64 -25.82
C GLU A 140 -9.06 22.21 -26.67
N ASN A 141 -8.94 21.68 -27.91
CA ASN A 141 -8.38 22.41 -29.05
C ASN A 141 -9.30 22.39 -30.27
N ASP A 142 -10.54 21.95 -30.14
CA ASP A 142 -11.48 21.85 -31.25
C ASP A 142 -12.58 22.92 -31.10
N ASN A 143 -12.45 24.01 -31.86
CA ASN A 143 -13.37 25.14 -31.88
C ASN A 143 -14.75 24.83 -32.49
N ASN A 144 -15.09 23.56 -32.70
CA ASN A 144 -16.35 23.14 -33.34
C ASN A 144 -17.07 22.07 -32.47
N THR A 145 -17.27 22.35 -31.19
CA THR A 145 -17.98 21.44 -30.28
C THR A 145 -19.48 21.49 -30.50
N VAL A 146 -20.01 20.47 -31.16
CA VAL A 146 -21.46 20.23 -31.22
C VAL A 146 -21.85 19.64 -29.86
N ASP A 147 -22.77 20.29 -29.16
CA ASP A 147 -23.30 19.81 -27.87
C ASP A 147 -24.29 18.66 -28.13
N TYR A 148 -23.78 17.44 -28.16
CA TYR A 148 -24.59 16.23 -28.36
C TYR A 148 -25.57 15.97 -27.22
N ASP A 149 -25.26 16.43 -25.99
CA ASP A 149 -26.12 16.26 -24.81
C ASP A 149 -27.43 17.05 -24.95
N SER A 150 -27.40 18.18 -25.68
CA SER A 150 -28.60 18.97 -26.02
C SER A 150 -29.39 18.39 -27.20
N ILE A 151 -28.73 17.64 -28.07
CA ILE A 151 -29.31 17.16 -29.35
C ILE A 151 -29.91 15.77 -29.19
N LEU A 152 -29.34 14.87 -28.36
CA LEU A 152 -29.72 13.49 -28.20
C LEU A 152 -30.26 13.20 -26.81
N THR A 153 -31.30 12.43 -26.69
CA THR A 153 -31.80 11.90 -25.42
C THR A 153 -31.97 10.39 -25.55
N ILE A 154 -31.36 9.64 -24.59
CA ILE A 154 -31.57 8.19 -24.50
C ILE A 154 -32.93 7.91 -23.87
N THR A 155 -33.80 7.27 -24.61
CA THR A 155 -35.15 6.90 -24.16
C THR A 155 -35.18 5.56 -23.44
N GLU A 156 -34.43 4.56 -23.96
CA GLU A 156 -34.35 3.23 -23.39
C GLU A 156 -32.88 2.80 -23.34
N SER A 157 -32.48 2.16 -22.25
CA SER A 157 -31.17 1.49 -22.14
C SER A 157 -31.36 0.08 -21.58
N LYS A 158 -30.67 -0.89 -22.15
CA LYS A 158 -30.76 -2.30 -21.76
C LYS A 158 -29.33 -2.87 -21.58
N ALA A 159 -29.08 -3.42 -20.41
CA ALA A 159 -27.86 -4.17 -20.16
C ALA A 159 -27.93 -5.55 -20.84
N VAL A 160 -26.86 -5.91 -21.54
CA VAL A 160 -26.66 -7.22 -22.16
C VAL A 160 -25.62 -7.97 -21.33
N ALA A 161 -26.07 -8.92 -20.53
CA ALA A 161 -25.24 -9.60 -19.55
C ALA A 161 -23.94 -10.17 -20.17
N GLY A 162 -22.79 -9.79 -19.60
CA GLY A 162 -21.47 -10.23 -20.04
C GLY A 162 -20.94 -9.59 -21.34
N ASN A 163 -21.72 -8.73 -22.01
CA ASN A 163 -21.39 -8.18 -23.31
C ASN A 163 -21.28 -6.64 -23.31
N GLY A 164 -22.24 -5.94 -22.71
CA GLY A 164 -22.26 -4.48 -22.71
C GLY A 164 -23.67 -3.90 -22.54
N LEU A 165 -23.93 -2.81 -23.24
CA LEU A 165 -25.18 -2.04 -23.20
C LEU A 165 -25.71 -1.78 -24.60
N SER A 166 -27.02 -1.69 -24.74
CA SER A 166 -27.70 -1.09 -25.90
C SER A 166 -28.63 0.01 -25.44
N GLY A 167 -28.84 1.03 -26.27
CA GLY A 167 -29.74 2.12 -25.97
C GLY A 167 -30.36 2.73 -27.21
N GLN A 168 -31.56 3.27 -27.08
CA GLN A 168 -32.23 4.02 -28.15
C GLN A 168 -32.13 5.51 -27.83
N ALA A 169 -31.57 6.27 -28.77
CA ALA A 169 -31.48 7.72 -28.69
C ALA A 169 -32.45 8.35 -29.71
N VAL A 170 -33.00 9.50 -29.33
CA VAL A 170 -33.88 10.31 -30.17
C VAL A 170 -33.28 11.73 -30.25
N CYS A 171 -33.27 12.33 -31.45
CA CYS A 171 -32.89 13.71 -31.61
C CYS A 171 -33.94 14.64 -30.96
N ASN A 172 -33.48 15.57 -30.11
CA ASN A 172 -34.31 16.52 -29.37
C ASN A 172 -34.82 17.69 -30.23
N ALA A 173 -34.46 17.78 -31.50
CA ALA A 173 -34.86 18.87 -32.38
C ALA A 173 -36.40 18.87 -32.58
N ASP A 174 -37.09 19.65 -31.73
CA ASP A 174 -38.52 20.10 -31.90
C ASP A 174 -39.59 19.05 -32.18
N ILE A 175 -39.39 17.76 -31.89
CA ILE A 175 -40.40 16.74 -32.10
C ILE A 175 -41.06 16.38 -30.77
N PRO A 176 -42.41 16.60 -30.63
CA PRO A 176 -43.15 16.08 -29.49
C PRO A 176 -42.97 14.57 -29.36
N LYS A 177 -42.71 14.06 -28.17
CA LYS A 177 -42.40 12.63 -27.89
C LYS A 177 -43.46 11.65 -28.48
N GLU A 178 -44.66 12.13 -28.74
CA GLU A 178 -45.78 11.36 -29.34
C GLU A 178 -45.64 11.17 -30.85
N ASN A 179 -44.79 11.91 -31.57
CA ASN A 179 -44.68 11.91 -33.02
C ASN A 179 -43.31 11.41 -33.56
N VAL A 180 -42.47 10.80 -32.73
CA VAL A 180 -41.17 10.25 -33.13
C VAL A 180 -41.38 9.06 -34.07
N LYS A 181 -41.07 9.22 -35.36
CA LYS A 181 -41.08 8.11 -36.32
C LYS A 181 -39.94 7.14 -36.07
N ALA A 182 -40.09 5.87 -36.44
CA ALA A 182 -39.02 4.87 -36.31
C ALA A 182 -37.71 5.28 -37.04
N SER A 183 -37.82 6.13 -38.07
CA SER A 183 -36.69 6.69 -38.83
C SER A 183 -35.82 7.68 -38.05
N ASP A 184 -36.32 8.24 -36.92
CA ASP A 184 -35.68 9.28 -36.14
C ASP A 184 -34.99 8.71 -34.88
N ARG A 185 -35.02 7.39 -34.75
CA ARG A 185 -34.37 6.65 -33.67
C ARG A 185 -32.99 6.18 -34.11
N LEU A 186 -32.01 6.43 -33.26
CA LEU A 186 -30.67 5.93 -33.41
C LEU A 186 -30.41 4.86 -32.34
N GLU A 187 -30.05 3.66 -32.76
CA GLU A 187 -29.67 2.62 -31.82
C GLU A 187 -28.18 2.74 -31.51
N LEU A 188 -27.84 2.70 -30.23
CA LEU A 188 -26.47 2.87 -29.71
C LEU A 188 -26.06 1.62 -28.97
N TYR A 189 -24.80 1.24 -29.11
CA TYR A 189 -24.22 0.05 -28.53
C TYR A 189 -22.87 0.38 -27.89
N GLY A 190 -22.64 -0.18 -26.71
CA GLY A 190 -21.38 -0.07 -25.99
C GLY A 190 -21.02 -1.39 -25.33
N GLY A 191 -19.77 -1.83 -25.43
CA GLY A 191 -19.34 -3.07 -24.78
C GLY A 191 -18.05 -3.67 -25.31
N ASN A 192 -17.90 -4.99 -25.17
CA ASN A 192 -16.71 -5.68 -25.65
C ASN A 192 -16.71 -5.84 -27.19
N ALA A 193 -15.52 -6.10 -27.77
CA ALA A 193 -15.35 -6.27 -29.21
C ALA A 193 -16.30 -7.33 -29.81
N ARG A 194 -16.47 -8.46 -29.13
CA ARG A 194 -17.30 -9.56 -29.59
C ARG A 194 -18.75 -9.15 -29.76
N TYR A 195 -19.26 -8.35 -28.83
CA TYR A 195 -20.64 -7.88 -28.86
C TYR A 195 -20.85 -6.85 -29.98
N VAL A 196 -19.99 -5.84 -30.05
CA VAL A 196 -20.14 -4.77 -31.06
C VAL A 196 -19.93 -5.32 -32.47
N ASN A 197 -19.01 -6.27 -32.66
CA ASN A 197 -18.74 -6.90 -33.96
C ASN A 197 -19.89 -7.80 -34.48
N GLN A 198 -20.87 -8.16 -33.61
CA GLN A 198 -22.13 -8.84 -34.08
C GLN A 198 -23.12 -7.87 -34.72
N ILE A 199 -22.95 -6.58 -34.47
CA ILE A 199 -23.87 -5.51 -34.88
C ILE A 199 -23.29 -4.76 -36.08
N ILE A 200 -22.03 -4.38 -36.00
CA ILE A 200 -21.33 -3.67 -37.06
C ILE A 200 -19.90 -4.17 -37.16
N ASP A 201 -19.35 -4.22 -38.36
CA ASP A 201 -17.95 -4.61 -38.61
C ASP A 201 -17.00 -3.60 -38.00
N ILE A 202 -16.13 -4.07 -37.10
CA ILE A 202 -15.08 -3.24 -36.49
C ILE A 202 -13.87 -3.21 -37.44
N PRO A 203 -13.33 -2.02 -37.77
CA PRO A 203 -12.14 -1.90 -38.59
C PRO A 203 -10.96 -2.71 -38.02
N SER A 204 -10.21 -3.37 -38.89
CA SER A 204 -9.11 -4.28 -38.49
C SER A 204 -7.96 -3.58 -37.77
N ASP A 205 -7.74 -2.30 -38.02
CA ASP A 205 -6.79 -1.46 -37.31
C ASP A 205 -7.25 -1.16 -35.88
N MET A 206 -8.56 -0.92 -35.66
CA MET A 206 -9.15 -0.74 -34.34
C MET A 206 -9.04 -2.01 -33.47
N ILE A 207 -9.18 -3.20 -34.08
CA ILE A 207 -8.97 -4.46 -33.38
C ILE A 207 -7.51 -4.57 -32.89
N LYS A 208 -6.53 -4.26 -33.77
CA LYS A 208 -5.11 -4.27 -33.39
C LYS A 208 -4.79 -3.27 -32.27
N ILE A 209 -5.36 -2.07 -32.34
CA ILE A 209 -5.21 -1.06 -31.29
C ILE A 209 -5.77 -1.59 -29.96
N SER A 210 -6.94 -2.23 -29.98
CA SER A 210 -7.55 -2.79 -28.79
C SER A 210 -6.72 -3.92 -28.16
N GLU A 211 -6.05 -4.73 -28.98
CA GLU A 211 -5.11 -5.76 -28.52
C GLU A 211 -3.91 -5.12 -27.82
N GLN A 212 -3.34 -4.06 -28.41
CA GLN A 212 -2.25 -3.30 -27.79
C GLN A 212 -2.66 -2.67 -26.46
N LEU A 213 -3.83 -2.03 -26.41
CA LEU A 213 -4.37 -1.48 -25.16
C LEU A 213 -4.55 -2.55 -24.09
N SER A 214 -5.02 -3.75 -24.49
CA SER A 214 -5.18 -4.88 -23.57
C SER A 214 -3.84 -5.42 -23.09
N ASP A 215 -2.83 -5.44 -23.95
CA ASP A 215 -1.46 -5.83 -23.58
C ASP A 215 -0.81 -4.80 -22.64
N ASP A 216 -1.20 -3.53 -22.72
CA ASP A 216 -0.82 -2.45 -21.79
C ASP A 216 -1.63 -2.47 -20.46
N GLY A 217 -2.47 -3.48 -20.25
CA GLY A 217 -3.26 -3.63 -19.02
C GLY A 217 -4.54 -2.78 -18.96
N LYS A 218 -4.94 -2.17 -20.07
CA LYS A 218 -6.14 -1.35 -20.17
C LYS A 218 -7.33 -2.20 -20.62
N THR A 219 -8.54 -1.74 -20.35
CA THR A 219 -9.78 -2.38 -20.77
C THR A 219 -10.41 -1.56 -21.89
N PRO A 220 -10.30 -1.99 -23.16
CA PRO A 220 -10.95 -1.30 -24.27
C PRO A 220 -12.45 -1.57 -24.28
N MET A 221 -13.25 -0.52 -24.39
CA MET A 221 -14.69 -0.54 -24.59
C MET A 221 -15.00 0.03 -25.98
N PHE A 222 -15.81 -0.69 -26.75
CA PHE A 222 -16.17 -0.36 -28.12
C PHE A 222 -17.54 0.29 -28.14
N PHE A 223 -17.68 1.34 -28.95
CA PHE A 223 -18.94 2.08 -29.12
C PHE A 223 -19.31 2.14 -30.58
N ALA A 224 -20.59 1.94 -30.86
CA ALA A 224 -21.16 1.96 -32.20
C ALA A 224 -22.60 2.48 -32.20
N SER A 225 -23.08 2.89 -33.38
CA SER A 225 -24.47 3.03 -33.67
C SER A 225 -24.92 1.91 -34.64
N ASP A 226 -26.19 1.87 -34.97
CA ASP A 226 -26.72 0.98 -36.02
C ASP A 226 -26.19 1.34 -37.43
N LYS A 227 -25.51 2.48 -37.59
CA LYS A 227 -25.04 3.01 -38.87
C LYS A 227 -23.53 3.02 -39.03
N GLU A 228 -22.80 3.23 -37.94
CA GLU A 228 -21.35 3.44 -37.97
C GLU A 228 -20.68 2.97 -36.69
N PHE A 229 -19.44 2.52 -36.84
CA PHE A 229 -18.56 2.30 -35.70
C PHE A 229 -18.07 3.68 -35.19
N LEU A 230 -18.11 3.92 -33.89
CA LEU A 230 -17.77 5.24 -33.33
C LEU A 230 -16.32 5.29 -32.83
N GLY A 231 -15.82 4.19 -32.26
CA GLY A 231 -14.47 4.13 -31.72
C GLY A 231 -14.33 3.33 -30.45
N ILE A 232 -13.18 3.48 -29.80
CA ILE A 232 -12.77 2.77 -28.58
C ILE A 232 -12.50 3.79 -27.48
N ILE A 233 -12.98 3.50 -26.28
CA ILE A 233 -12.57 4.19 -25.04
C ILE A 233 -11.92 3.14 -24.14
N ALA A 234 -10.63 3.39 -23.77
CA ALA A 234 -9.91 2.52 -22.87
C ALA A 234 -9.98 3.05 -21.44
N VAL A 235 -10.23 2.13 -20.53
CA VAL A 235 -10.32 2.40 -19.09
C VAL A 235 -9.30 1.56 -18.36
N ALA A 236 -8.55 2.15 -17.44
CA ALA A 236 -7.59 1.43 -16.61
C ALA A 236 -7.64 1.91 -15.16
N ASP A 237 -7.11 1.08 -14.27
CA ASP A 237 -6.78 1.45 -12.91
C ASP A 237 -5.36 2.07 -12.90
N THR A 238 -5.25 3.31 -12.50
CA THR A 238 -3.99 4.06 -12.59
C THR A 238 -3.08 3.78 -11.41
N ILE A 239 -1.79 3.63 -11.69
CA ILE A 239 -0.76 3.53 -10.64
C ILE A 239 -0.71 4.86 -9.88
N LYS A 240 -0.66 4.81 -8.54
CA LYS A 240 -0.50 6.02 -7.71
C LYS A 240 0.84 6.70 -8.02
N GLU A 241 0.86 8.01 -7.96
CA GLU A 241 2.06 8.82 -8.27
C GLU A 241 3.29 8.42 -7.44
N ASP A 242 3.07 7.99 -6.19
CA ASP A 242 4.14 7.62 -5.26
C ASP A 242 4.56 6.14 -5.34
N SER A 243 3.83 5.28 -6.07
CA SER A 243 4.04 3.83 -6.02
C SER A 243 5.38 3.38 -6.57
N GLN A 244 5.83 3.93 -7.70
CA GLN A 244 7.12 3.56 -8.28
C GLN A 244 8.29 3.92 -7.36
N GLU A 245 8.27 5.14 -6.82
CA GLU A 245 9.32 5.59 -5.89
C GLU A 245 9.26 4.81 -4.57
N ALA A 246 8.06 4.50 -4.06
CA ALA A 246 7.89 3.69 -2.87
C ALA A 246 8.44 2.26 -3.05
N ILE A 247 8.13 1.61 -4.17
CA ILE A 247 8.64 0.27 -4.49
C ILE A 247 10.17 0.29 -4.61
N LYS A 248 10.73 1.30 -5.27
CA LYS A 248 12.18 1.49 -5.34
C LYS A 248 12.78 1.63 -3.95
N GLN A 249 12.20 2.44 -3.06
CA GLN A 249 12.67 2.59 -1.68
C GLN A 249 12.63 1.28 -0.89
N LEU A 250 11.59 0.45 -1.07
CA LEU A 250 11.51 -0.87 -0.44
C LEU A 250 12.64 -1.78 -0.93
N LYS A 251 12.93 -1.79 -2.23
CA LYS A 251 14.04 -2.55 -2.84
C LYS A 251 15.40 -2.04 -2.36
N ASP A 252 15.59 -0.74 -2.26
CA ASP A 252 16.82 -0.12 -1.74
C ASP A 252 17.06 -0.47 -0.26
N MET A 253 16.00 -0.77 0.49
CA MET A 253 16.09 -1.31 1.86
C MET A 253 16.35 -2.82 1.91
N GLY A 254 16.47 -3.50 0.76
CA GLY A 254 16.76 -4.92 0.63
C GLY A 254 15.52 -5.83 0.70
N LEU A 255 14.31 -5.30 0.55
CA LEU A 255 13.12 -6.12 0.48
C LEU A 255 12.90 -6.64 -0.95
N TYR A 256 12.45 -7.89 -1.05
CA TYR A 256 11.93 -8.48 -2.28
C TYR A 256 10.46 -8.09 -2.43
N VAL A 257 10.09 -7.40 -3.50
CA VAL A 257 8.75 -6.82 -3.66
C VAL A 257 7.91 -7.66 -4.61
N VAL A 258 6.79 -8.17 -4.12
CA VAL A 258 5.85 -9.04 -4.86
C VAL A 258 4.50 -8.36 -4.99
N MET A 259 3.97 -8.26 -6.18
CA MET A 259 2.59 -7.82 -6.41
C MET A 259 1.66 -9.03 -6.50
N ILE A 260 0.56 -9.03 -5.75
CA ILE A 260 -0.47 -10.07 -5.76
C ILE A 260 -1.77 -9.47 -6.29
N THR A 261 -2.40 -10.10 -7.28
CA THR A 261 -3.65 -9.58 -7.87
C THR A 261 -4.54 -10.70 -8.41
N GLY A 262 -5.86 -10.44 -8.41
CA GLY A 262 -6.85 -11.27 -9.07
C GLY A 262 -6.96 -11.05 -10.59
N ASP A 263 -6.27 -10.06 -11.14
CA ASP A 263 -6.32 -9.75 -12.56
C ASP A 263 -5.68 -10.85 -13.41
N ASN A 264 -5.99 -10.82 -14.71
CA ASN A 264 -5.33 -11.70 -15.67
C ASN A 264 -3.84 -11.40 -15.78
N GLU A 265 -3.06 -12.39 -16.22
CA GLU A 265 -1.61 -12.37 -16.27
C GLU A 265 -1.05 -11.22 -17.12
N LYS A 266 -1.66 -10.90 -18.27
CA LYS A 266 -1.20 -9.82 -19.16
C LYS A 266 -1.29 -8.46 -18.47
N SER A 267 -2.46 -8.11 -17.94
CA SER A 267 -2.70 -6.85 -17.24
C SER A 267 -1.84 -6.72 -15.98
N ALA A 268 -1.70 -7.79 -15.22
CA ALA A 268 -0.88 -7.81 -14.01
C ALA A 268 0.60 -7.56 -14.33
N ASN A 269 1.14 -8.26 -15.34
CA ASN A 269 2.54 -8.10 -15.75
C ASN A 269 2.84 -6.70 -16.30
N ALA A 270 1.91 -6.09 -17.06
CA ALA A 270 2.05 -4.71 -17.53
C ALA A 270 2.19 -3.73 -16.37
N ILE A 271 1.28 -3.80 -15.38
CA ILE A 271 1.31 -2.95 -14.20
C ILE A 271 2.54 -3.23 -13.34
N GLY A 272 2.89 -4.51 -13.12
CA GLY A 272 4.06 -4.89 -12.33
C GLY A 272 5.37 -4.37 -12.92
N LYS A 273 5.51 -4.41 -14.25
CA LYS A 273 6.66 -3.85 -14.98
C LYS A 273 6.77 -2.34 -14.80
N ILE A 274 5.65 -1.62 -14.94
CA ILE A 274 5.62 -0.16 -14.74
C ILE A 274 5.92 0.19 -13.28
N ALA A 275 5.31 -0.53 -12.32
CA ALA A 275 5.53 -0.32 -10.89
C ALA A 275 6.95 -0.70 -10.43
N GLY A 276 7.64 -1.61 -11.14
CA GLY A 276 9.01 -2.03 -10.86
C GLY A 276 9.14 -3.08 -9.78
N VAL A 277 8.10 -3.92 -9.56
CA VAL A 277 8.14 -5.04 -8.62
C VAL A 277 9.07 -6.18 -9.11
N ASP A 278 9.51 -7.05 -8.20
CA ASP A 278 10.41 -8.17 -8.53
C ASP A 278 9.64 -9.40 -9.03
N GLU A 279 8.42 -9.62 -8.51
CA GLU A 279 7.56 -10.76 -8.88
C GLU A 279 6.11 -10.31 -9.01
N VAL A 280 5.40 -10.90 -9.96
CA VAL A 280 3.95 -10.70 -10.14
C VAL A 280 3.24 -12.04 -9.99
N VAL A 281 2.26 -12.10 -9.09
CA VAL A 281 1.39 -13.26 -8.87
C VAL A 281 -0.01 -12.89 -9.30
N ALA A 282 -0.39 -13.29 -10.50
CA ALA A 282 -1.65 -12.95 -11.16
C ALA A 282 -2.71 -14.04 -10.98
N GLY A 283 -3.99 -13.71 -11.23
CA GLY A 283 -5.11 -14.65 -11.22
C GLY A 283 -5.44 -15.23 -9.84
N VAL A 284 -5.04 -14.56 -8.77
CA VAL A 284 -5.20 -15.03 -7.40
C VAL A 284 -6.60 -14.64 -6.89
N LEU A 285 -7.46 -15.62 -6.67
CA LEU A 285 -8.74 -15.41 -6.02
C LEU A 285 -8.55 -14.91 -4.56
N PRO A 286 -9.54 -14.25 -3.96
CA PRO A 286 -9.42 -13.73 -2.59
C PRO A 286 -8.89 -14.76 -1.59
N ASP A 287 -9.44 -15.99 -1.58
CA ASP A 287 -8.97 -17.08 -0.72
C ASP A 287 -7.58 -17.62 -1.09
N GLY A 288 -7.08 -17.29 -2.28
CA GLY A 288 -5.75 -17.67 -2.76
C GLY A 288 -4.64 -16.76 -2.23
N LYS A 289 -4.94 -15.50 -1.89
CA LYS A 289 -3.94 -14.55 -1.38
C LYS A 289 -3.26 -15.05 -0.11
N GLU A 290 -4.04 -15.61 0.81
CA GLU A 290 -3.50 -16.22 2.02
C GLU A 290 -2.50 -17.35 1.71
N LYS A 291 -2.80 -18.22 0.73
CA LYS A 291 -1.92 -19.31 0.33
C LYS A 291 -0.59 -18.79 -0.24
N GLU A 292 -0.64 -17.70 -1.00
CA GLU A 292 0.56 -17.06 -1.53
C GLU A 292 1.42 -16.45 -0.40
N ILE A 293 0.82 -15.80 0.59
CA ILE A 293 1.55 -15.34 1.77
C ILE A 293 2.24 -16.53 2.48
N ARG A 294 1.54 -17.66 2.67
CA ARG A 294 2.14 -18.88 3.25
C ARG A 294 3.29 -19.44 2.38
N ARG A 295 3.20 -19.33 1.05
CA ARG A 295 4.30 -19.68 0.12
C ARG A 295 5.50 -18.77 0.36
N LEU A 296 5.31 -17.47 0.35
CA LEU A 296 6.37 -16.48 0.54
C LEU A 296 7.06 -16.60 1.90
N LYS A 297 6.33 -16.91 2.97
CA LYS A 297 6.90 -17.13 4.32
C LYS A 297 7.92 -18.26 4.41
N LYS A 298 7.99 -19.15 3.42
CA LYS A 298 9.05 -20.19 3.34
C LYS A 298 10.40 -19.60 2.95
N TYR A 299 10.42 -18.42 2.33
CA TYR A 299 11.63 -17.76 1.82
C TYR A 299 12.10 -16.63 2.73
N GLY A 300 11.23 -16.09 3.58
CA GLY A 300 11.57 -15.01 4.49
C GLY A 300 10.37 -14.47 5.24
N ARG A 301 10.59 -13.46 6.06
CA ARG A 301 9.52 -12.75 6.78
C ARG A 301 8.77 -11.84 5.84
N VAL A 302 7.45 -11.85 5.88
CA VAL A 302 6.56 -11.20 4.91
C VAL A 302 5.77 -10.07 5.55
N ILE A 303 5.83 -8.89 4.93
CA ILE A 303 4.81 -7.85 5.08
C ILE A 303 3.74 -8.08 4.01
N MET A 304 2.46 -8.06 4.39
CA MET A 304 1.35 -7.93 3.45
C MET A 304 0.76 -6.52 3.56
N VAL A 305 0.58 -5.86 2.42
CA VAL A 305 -0.06 -4.54 2.33
C VAL A 305 -1.33 -4.66 1.50
N GLY A 306 -2.44 -4.21 2.04
CA GLY A 306 -3.74 -4.24 1.36
C GLY A 306 -4.71 -3.20 1.94
N ASP A 307 -5.81 -2.95 1.24
CA ASP A 307 -6.81 -1.94 1.61
C ASP A 307 -8.21 -2.50 1.89
N GLY A 308 -8.48 -3.74 1.47
CA GLY A 308 -9.82 -4.30 1.39
C GLY A 308 -10.12 -5.46 2.34
N ILE A 309 -11.42 -5.78 2.42
CA ILE A 309 -11.96 -6.94 3.15
C ILE A 309 -11.33 -8.24 2.61
N ASN A 310 -11.10 -8.30 1.30
CA ASN A 310 -10.54 -9.46 0.62
C ASN A 310 -9.10 -9.78 1.03
N ASP A 311 -8.40 -8.81 1.61
CA ASP A 311 -7.01 -8.95 2.05
C ASP A 311 -6.88 -9.36 3.52
N ALA A 312 -7.95 -9.28 4.31
CA ALA A 312 -7.91 -9.55 5.75
C ALA A 312 -7.30 -10.93 6.11
N PRO A 313 -7.62 -12.04 5.42
CA PRO A 313 -6.97 -13.33 5.66
C PRO A 313 -5.46 -13.29 5.37
N ALA A 314 -5.05 -12.60 4.31
CA ALA A 314 -3.64 -12.45 3.93
C ALA A 314 -2.88 -11.53 4.91
N LEU A 315 -3.48 -10.41 5.33
CA LEU A 315 -2.95 -9.50 6.35
C LEU A 315 -2.67 -10.23 7.67
N THR A 316 -3.65 -11.02 8.13
CA THR A 316 -3.51 -11.79 9.39
C THR A 316 -2.47 -12.91 9.28
N THR A 317 -2.30 -13.50 8.09
CA THR A 317 -1.36 -14.61 7.86
C THR A 317 0.08 -14.15 7.71
N ALA A 318 0.31 -12.93 7.28
CA ALA A 318 1.64 -12.33 7.16
C ALA A 318 2.35 -12.23 8.53
N ASP A 319 3.65 -11.97 8.54
CA ASP A 319 4.37 -11.68 9.78
C ASP A 319 4.04 -10.25 10.28
N ILE A 320 3.74 -9.35 9.35
CA ILE A 320 3.18 -8.03 9.61
C ILE A 320 2.14 -7.72 8.53
N GLY A 321 0.91 -7.45 8.95
CA GLY A 321 -0.15 -6.92 8.10
C GLY A 321 -0.19 -5.40 8.16
N ILE A 322 -0.24 -4.74 7.01
CA ILE A 322 -0.36 -3.27 6.89
C ILE A 322 -1.63 -2.93 6.12
N ALA A 323 -2.56 -2.25 6.76
CA ALA A 323 -3.72 -1.66 6.10
C ALA A 323 -3.38 -0.25 5.60
N ILE A 324 -3.69 0.04 4.32
CA ILE A 324 -3.38 1.31 3.68
C ILE A 324 -4.65 2.13 3.40
N GLY A 325 -4.59 3.45 3.70
CA GLY A 325 -5.71 4.38 3.50
C GLY A 325 -6.81 4.23 4.56
N ALA A 326 -7.96 4.82 4.32
CA ALA A 326 -9.17 4.64 5.12
C ALA A 326 -9.82 3.27 4.79
N GLY A 327 -9.01 2.20 4.84
CA GLY A 327 -9.44 0.84 4.55
C GLY A 327 -10.70 0.45 5.33
N THR A 328 -11.34 -0.64 4.93
CA THR A 328 -12.51 -1.15 5.66
C THR A 328 -12.17 -1.47 7.10
N ASP A 329 -13.11 -1.30 8.03
CA ASP A 329 -12.91 -1.64 9.44
C ASP A 329 -12.32 -3.05 9.61
N VAL A 330 -12.73 -4.00 8.76
CA VAL A 330 -12.22 -5.37 8.75
C VAL A 330 -10.73 -5.45 8.41
N ALA A 331 -10.26 -4.69 7.42
CA ALA A 331 -8.84 -4.64 7.08
C ALA A 331 -8.03 -3.94 8.18
N ILE A 332 -8.58 -2.86 8.75
CA ILE A 332 -7.98 -2.17 9.89
C ILE A 332 -7.84 -3.14 11.06
N ASP A 333 -8.87 -3.93 11.40
CA ASP A 333 -8.82 -4.87 12.51
C ASP A 333 -7.82 -6.02 12.28
N ALA A 334 -7.68 -6.50 11.06
CA ALA A 334 -6.76 -7.57 10.68
C ALA A 334 -5.28 -7.15 10.65
N ALA A 335 -5.00 -5.86 10.47
CA ALA A 335 -3.63 -5.36 10.29
C ALA A 335 -2.92 -5.10 11.62
N ASP A 336 -1.59 -5.19 11.63
CA ASP A 336 -0.69 -4.80 12.73
C ASP A 336 -0.32 -3.32 12.68
N VAL A 337 -0.31 -2.76 11.47
CA VAL A 337 0.03 -1.35 11.19
C VAL A 337 -1.06 -0.76 10.32
N VAL A 338 -1.50 0.44 10.65
CA VAL A 338 -2.51 1.18 9.87
C VAL A 338 -1.89 2.47 9.35
N LEU A 339 -1.95 2.65 8.04
CA LEU A 339 -1.52 3.87 7.36
C LEU A 339 -2.76 4.72 7.05
N MET A 340 -2.87 5.86 7.72
CA MET A 340 -4.04 6.74 7.60
C MET A 340 -4.15 7.43 6.23
N LYS A 341 -3.05 7.54 5.51
CA LYS A 341 -2.99 8.10 4.17
C LYS A 341 -2.90 6.96 3.16
N SER A 342 -3.57 7.13 2.02
CA SER A 342 -3.54 6.13 0.94
C SER A 342 -2.27 6.25 0.08
N ARG A 343 -1.07 6.25 0.72
CA ARG A 343 0.22 6.38 0.05
C ARG A 343 1.11 5.18 0.32
N LEU A 344 1.61 4.57 -0.74
CA LEU A 344 2.52 3.42 -0.63
C LEU A 344 3.88 3.82 -0.02
N SER A 345 4.31 5.06 -0.18
CA SER A 345 5.51 5.63 0.43
C SER A 345 5.51 5.58 1.97
N ASP A 346 4.33 5.56 2.59
CA ASP A 346 4.21 5.46 4.05
C ASP A 346 4.56 4.05 4.56
N VAL A 347 4.50 2.99 3.71
CA VAL A 347 5.03 1.65 4.03
C VAL A 347 6.55 1.71 4.22
N ALA A 348 7.25 2.31 3.27
CA ALA A 348 8.70 2.51 3.36
C ALA A 348 9.07 3.39 4.57
N ALA A 349 8.26 4.40 4.90
CA ALA A 349 8.43 5.23 6.09
C ALA A 349 8.24 4.44 7.39
N ALA A 350 7.26 3.54 7.46
CA ALA A 350 7.02 2.67 8.62
C ALA A 350 8.22 1.74 8.89
N ILE A 351 8.79 1.13 7.84
CA ILE A 351 9.99 0.29 7.94
C ILE A 351 11.19 1.10 8.43
N ARG A 352 11.43 2.29 7.87
CA ARG A 352 12.50 3.19 8.31
C ARG A 352 12.35 3.61 9.77
N LEU A 353 11.13 3.92 10.19
CA LEU A 353 10.83 4.29 11.58
C LEU A 353 11.12 3.14 12.53
N SER A 354 10.71 1.91 12.17
CA SER A 354 11.03 0.70 12.92
C SER A 354 12.56 0.51 13.06
N HIS A 355 13.30 0.57 11.95
CA HIS A 355 14.76 0.45 11.97
C HIS A 355 15.43 1.49 12.89
N ARG A 356 15.00 2.76 12.81
CA ARG A 356 15.54 3.82 13.66
C ARG A 356 15.21 3.61 15.14
N THR A 357 14.00 3.16 15.44
CA THR A 357 13.58 2.87 16.83
C THR A 357 14.38 1.73 17.41
N ILE A 358 14.58 0.63 16.67
CA ILE A 358 15.38 -0.51 17.09
C ILE A 358 16.84 -0.08 17.33
N ARG A 359 17.40 0.70 16.41
CA ARG A 359 18.76 1.23 16.54
C ARG A 359 18.92 2.07 17.80
N ASN A 360 17.97 2.97 18.07
CA ASN A 360 17.96 3.79 19.28
C ASN A 360 17.87 2.92 20.55
N ILE A 361 17.06 1.85 20.54
CA ILE A 361 17.02 0.89 21.64
C ILE A 361 18.41 0.27 21.86
N HIS A 362 19.08 -0.20 20.81
CA HIS A 362 20.40 -0.81 20.92
C HIS A 362 21.46 0.20 21.41
N GLU A 363 21.43 1.42 20.94
CA GLU A 363 22.33 2.50 21.39
C GLU A 363 22.12 2.83 22.88
N ASN A 364 20.87 2.96 23.31
CA ASN A 364 20.53 3.18 24.72
C ASN A 364 20.98 2.03 25.61
N LEU A 365 20.77 0.79 25.18
CA LEU A 365 21.24 -0.40 25.90
C LEU A 365 22.77 -0.44 25.99
N PHE A 366 23.46 -0.12 24.89
CA PHE A 366 24.93 -0.05 24.87
C PHE A 366 25.46 0.94 25.90
N TRP A 367 24.92 2.16 25.94
CA TRP A 367 25.33 3.17 26.91
C TRP A 367 24.99 2.77 28.35
N ALA A 368 23.84 2.15 28.56
CA ALA A 368 23.49 1.64 29.89
C ALA A 368 24.42 0.52 30.39
N PHE A 369 24.95 -0.32 29.48
CA PHE A 369 25.94 -1.34 29.85
C PHE A 369 27.36 -0.75 30.07
N ILE A 370 27.80 0.12 29.19
CA ILE A 370 29.12 0.74 29.27
C ILE A 370 29.29 1.53 30.59
N TYR A 371 28.25 2.25 31.01
CA TYR A 371 28.20 2.93 32.28
C TYR A 371 28.49 1.95 33.44
N ASN A 372 27.85 0.80 33.46
CA ASN A 372 28.06 -0.22 34.50
C ASN A 372 29.45 -0.85 34.42
N VAL A 373 29.94 -1.14 33.21
CA VAL A 373 31.31 -1.70 33.00
C VAL A 373 32.40 -0.80 33.56
N ILE A 374 32.24 0.52 33.45
CA ILE A 374 33.17 1.51 33.97
C ILE A 374 32.90 1.79 35.48
N GLY A 375 31.63 1.95 35.83
CA GLY A 375 31.18 2.36 37.16
C GLY A 375 31.42 1.31 38.25
N ILE A 376 31.20 0.02 37.95
CA ILE A 376 31.35 -1.08 38.90
C ILE A 376 32.82 -1.17 39.39
N PRO A 377 33.88 -1.22 38.56
CA PRO A 377 35.26 -1.21 39.02
C PRO A 377 35.61 0.03 39.81
N LEU A 378 35.12 1.20 39.40
CA LEU A 378 35.34 2.46 40.16
C LEU A 378 34.69 2.38 41.55
N ALA A 379 33.45 1.93 41.65
CA ALA A 379 32.73 1.76 42.93
C ALA A 379 33.41 0.69 43.83
N ALA A 380 33.89 -0.38 43.21
CA ALA A 380 34.66 -1.41 43.90
C ALA A 380 35.99 -0.91 44.48
N GLY A 381 36.47 0.27 44.05
CA GLY A 381 37.71 0.88 44.53
C GLY A 381 38.96 0.41 43.82
N ALA A 382 38.86 -0.15 42.58
CA ALA A 382 40.00 -0.65 41.82
C ALA A 382 41.10 0.41 41.56
N TRP A 383 40.70 1.69 41.51
CA TRP A 383 41.60 2.81 41.22
C TRP A 383 42.20 3.47 42.48
N ILE A 384 41.79 3.08 43.70
CA ILE A 384 42.26 3.70 44.94
C ILE A 384 43.75 3.53 45.07
N HIS A 385 44.27 2.33 44.76
CA HIS A 385 45.73 2.06 44.82
C HIS A 385 46.52 2.71 43.71
N ILE A 386 45.92 3.01 42.54
CA ILE A 386 46.60 3.52 41.36
C ILE A 386 46.63 5.05 41.38
N LEU A 387 45.50 5.68 41.73
CA LEU A 387 45.32 7.14 41.62
C LEU A 387 45.12 7.84 42.97
N GLY A 388 45.05 7.12 44.09
CA GLY A 388 44.75 7.71 45.38
C GLY A 388 43.32 8.29 45.49
N TRP A 389 42.47 7.98 44.57
CA TRP A 389 41.14 8.59 44.41
C TRP A 389 40.08 7.79 45.14
N GLN A 390 39.39 8.42 46.09
CA GLN A 390 38.25 7.84 46.77
C GLN A 390 36.96 8.51 46.27
N MET A 391 36.06 7.74 45.67
CA MET A 391 34.69 8.17 45.49
C MET A 391 33.94 8.06 46.82
N ASN A 392 33.50 9.19 47.36
CA ASN A 392 32.65 9.27 48.54
C ASN A 392 31.18 9.05 48.19
#